data_1165c30d5107edffa33a3defbc2d302b
#
_entry.id   1165c30d5107edffa33a3defbc2d302b
#
_cell.length_a   1.000
_cell.length_b   1.000
_cell.length_c   1.000
_cell.angle_alpha   90.00
_cell.angle_beta   90.00
_cell.angle_gamma   90.00
#
_symmetry.space_group_name_H-M   'P 1'
#
loop_
_entity.id
_entity.type
_entity.pdbx_description
1 polymer ?
#
loop_
_entity_poly.entity_id
_entity_poly.type
_entity_poly.pdbx_seq_one_letter_code
_entity_poly.pdbx_strand_id
1 'polypeptide(L)'
;LHKFGIGNVVANLGTALTERQIDMIWRFFKNPIICLDGDVSGRKAALRAAEKLFPLMRPDFNIYFLNLPENLDPDSYINQKGKESFIKLKDNKIDIQSFIWDSYYQEVDKNNPQSLTIFEKKVKAICYEVKDKILGKYFLNYFIQKINELTPSVNFKKSKFINFKKQINPLQQTKDIRIFYSFSSF
;
A
#
# COMPACT_ATOMS: atom_id res chain seq x y z
N LEU A 1 14.42 1.38 23.80
CA LEU A 1 13.75 0.10 24.08
C LEU A 1 14.63 -0.84 24.92
N HIS A 2 15.89 -1.03 24.56
CA HIS A 2 16.79 -1.94 25.31
C HIS A 2 16.96 -1.55 26.79
N LYS A 3 17.07 -0.25 27.10
CA LYS A 3 17.16 0.27 28.48
C LYS A 3 15.94 -0.07 29.35
N PHE A 4 14.80 -0.37 28.73
CA PHE A 4 13.57 -0.81 29.40
C PHE A 4 13.46 -2.36 29.49
N GLY A 5 14.53 -3.08 29.18
CA GLY A 5 14.57 -4.54 29.22
C GLY A 5 13.79 -5.23 28.09
N ILE A 6 13.65 -4.57 26.93
CA ILE A 6 13.12 -5.16 25.68
C ILE A 6 14.34 -5.52 24.83
N GLY A 7 14.85 -6.76 24.98
CA GLY A 7 16.13 -7.17 24.42
C GLY A 7 16.11 -7.57 22.93
N ASN A 8 14.94 -7.93 22.40
CA ASN A 8 14.79 -8.39 21.00
C ASN A 8 14.44 -7.23 20.08
N VAL A 9 15.23 -6.17 20.12
CA VAL A 9 15.03 -4.94 19.35
C VAL A 9 16.33 -4.58 18.66
N VAL A 10 16.24 -4.20 17.40
CA VAL A 10 17.35 -3.63 16.62
C VAL A 10 16.92 -2.26 16.10
N ALA A 11 17.85 -1.31 16.12
CA ALA A 11 17.67 -0.01 15.49
C ALA A 11 18.35 -0.03 14.12
N ASN A 12 17.68 0.52 13.12
CA ASN A 12 18.27 0.73 11.81
C ASN A 12 19.17 1.98 11.86
N LEU A 13 20.41 1.83 11.45
CA LEU A 13 21.31 2.98 11.25
C LEU A 13 21.03 3.56 9.87
N GLY A 14 20.28 4.66 9.83
CA GLY A 14 19.88 5.34 8.61
C GLY A 14 18.36 5.38 8.41
N THR A 15 17.92 6.03 7.34
CA THR A 15 16.51 6.43 7.15
C THR A 15 15.65 5.40 6.42
N ALA A 16 16.23 4.35 5.84
CA ALA A 16 15.47 3.39 5.05
C ALA A 16 15.91 1.95 5.29
N LEU A 17 14.95 1.06 5.56
CA LEU A 17 15.19 -0.38 5.59
C LEU A 17 15.47 -0.88 4.17
N THR A 18 16.58 -1.61 3.99
CA THR A 18 17.02 -2.15 2.70
C THR A 18 16.69 -3.64 2.55
N GLU A 19 16.65 -4.14 1.31
CA GLU A 19 16.47 -5.56 1.01
C GLU A 19 17.50 -6.44 1.76
N ARG A 20 18.77 -6.03 1.78
CA ARG A 20 19.82 -6.76 2.47
C ARG A 20 19.57 -6.85 3.98
N GLN A 21 19.06 -5.78 4.58
CA GLN A 21 18.76 -5.76 6.01
C GLN A 21 17.57 -6.67 6.33
N ILE A 22 16.52 -6.67 5.52
CA ILE A 22 15.36 -7.56 5.75
C ILE A 22 15.75 -9.03 5.53
N ASP A 23 16.54 -9.33 4.51
CA ASP A 23 17.06 -10.70 4.30
C ASP A 23 17.92 -11.18 5.49
N MET A 24 18.70 -10.27 6.10
CA MET A 24 19.47 -10.58 7.31
C MET A 24 18.54 -10.81 8.50
N ILE A 25 17.52 -9.99 8.69
CA ILE A 25 16.54 -10.15 9.77
C ILE A 25 15.81 -11.49 9.63
N TRP A 26 15.39 -11.85 8.42
CA TRP A 26 14.67 -13.10 8.16
C TRP A 26 15.50 -14.37 8.42
N ARG A 27 16.80 -14.29 8.45
CA ARG A 27 17.64 -15.44 8.89
C ARG A 27 17.40 -15.81 10.35
N PHE A 28 16.97 -14.85 11.17
CA PHE A 28 16.77 -15.03 12.61
C PHE A 28 15.28 -15.00 12.99
N PHE A 29 14.48 -14.18 12.32
CA PHE A 29 13.09 -13.90 12.69
C PHE A 29 12.21 -13.91 11.45
N LYS A 30 11.29 -14.88 11.37
CA LYS A 30 10.37 -15.01 10.24
C LYS A 30 9.31 -13.91 10.19
N ASN A 31 8.98 -13.31 11.33
CA ASN A 31 7.88 -12.38 11.52
C ASN A 31 8.31 -11.09 12.24
N PRO A 32 9.25 -10.31 11.67
CA PRO A 32 9.68 -9.06 12.28
C PRO A 32 8.54 -8.04 12.34
N ILE A 33 8.61 -7.15 13.35
CA ILE A 33 7.70 -6.02 13.50
C ILE A 33 8.49 -4.75 13.24
N ILE A 34 8.04 -3.95 12.28
CA ILE A 34 8.59 -2.62 11.98
C ILE A 34 7.80 -1.61 12.79
N CYS A 35 8.49 -0.90 13.67
CA CYS A 35 7.92 0.16 14.48
C CYS A 35 8.62 1.47 14.11
N LEU A 36 7.85 2.42 13.63
CA LEU A 36 8.31 3.76 13.26
C LEU A 36 7.53 4.82 14.05
N ASP A 37 8.01 6.06 13.99
CA ASP A 37 7.41 7.16 14.73
C ASP A 37 5.96 7.41 14.31
N GLY A 38 5.12 7.80 15.25
CA GLY A 38 3.68 8.04 15.04
C GLY A 38 3.36 9.35 14.33
N ASP A 39 4.37 10.11 13.90
CA ASP A 39 4.19 11.36 13.18
C ASP A 39 3.95 11.16 11.67
N VAL A 40 3.69 12.23 10.94
CA VAL A 40 3.46 12.20 9.48
C VAL A 40 4.69 11.69 8.72
N SER A 41 5.88 12.04 9.19
CA SER A 41 7.14 11.62 8.58
C SER A 41 7.38 10.11 8.75
N GLY A 42 7.16 9.60 9.96
CA GLY A 42 7.26 8.17 10.28
C GLY A 42 6.24 7.34 9.50
N ARG A 43 4.99 7.80 9.37
CA ARG A 43 3.98 7.13 8.53
C ARG A 43 4.39 7.06 7.06
N LYS A 44 4.94 8.15 6.50
CA LYS A 44 5.47 8.16 5.12
C LYS A 44 6.69 7.24 4.98
N ALA A 45 7.55 7.18 5.98
CA ALA A 45 8.69 6.28 6.00
C ALA A 45 8.24 4.81 6.07
N ALA A 46 7.22 4.51 6.89
CA ALA A 46 6.60 3.19 6.99
C ALA A 46 6.02 2.73 5.63
N LEU A 47 5.30 3.62 4.94
CA LEU A 47 4.74 3.29 3.63
C LEU A 47 5.83 3.02 2.60
N ARG A 48 6.86 3.87 2.53
CA ARG A 48 8.01 3.61 1.63
C ARG A 48 8.72 2.30 1.95
N ALA A 49 8.84 1.95 3.25
CA ALA A 49 9.40 0.67 3.65
C ALA A 49 8.50 -0.49 3.20
N ALA A 50 7.18 -0.40 3.42
CA ALA A 50 6.23 -1.41 2.99
C ALA A 50 6.26 -1.62 1.47
N GLU A 51 6.27 -0.55 0.68
CA GLU A 51 6.34 -0.62 -0.78
C GLU A 51 7.62 -1.31 -1.28
N LYS A 52 8.76 -1.08 -0.61
CA LYS A 52 10.03 -1.76 -0.94
C LYS A 52 10.05 -3.23 -0.54
N LEU A 53 9.43 -3.57 0.58
CA LEU A 53 9.50 -4.90 1.16
C LEU A 53 8.44 -5.85 0.61
N PHE A 54 7.29 -5.33 0.20
CA PHE A 54 6.19 -6.13 -0.32
C PHE A 54 6.59 -7.02 -1.52
N PRO A 55 7.37 -6.52 -2.50
CA PRO A 55 7.87 -7.36 -3.58
C PRO A 55 8.76 -8.54 -3.14
N LEU A 56 9.34 -8.45 -1.95
CA LEU A 56 10.27 -9.46 -1.40
C LEU A 56 9.57 -10.53 -0.59
N MET A 57 8.26 -10.41 -0.34
CA MET A 57 7.51 -11.33 0.49
C MET A 57 7.61 -12.77 -0.02
N ARG A 58 7.65 -13.71 0.94
CA ARG A 58 7.77 -15.15 0.72
C ARG A 58 6.69 -15.87 1.54
N PRO A 59 6.21 -17.05 1.15
CA PRO A 59 5.13 -17.76 1.85
C PRO A 59 5.38 -18.01 3.35
N ASP A 60 6.65 -18.24 3.72
CA ASP A 60 7.02 -18.59 5.11
C ASP A 60 7.43 -17.40 5.97
N PHE A 61 7.40 -16.19 5.42
CA PHE A 61 7.86 -14.98 6.08
C PHE A 61 6.78 -13.91 6.06
N ASN A 62 6.69 -13.15 7.14
CA ASN A 62 5.81 -12.00 7.17
C ASN A 62 6.58 -10.76 7.67
N ILE A 63 5.96 -9.61 7.46
CA ILE A 63 6.40 -8.32 8.02
C ILE A 63 5.17 -7.67 8.60
N TYR A 64 5.29 -7.27 9.86
CA TYR A 64 4.25 -6.53 10.55
C TYR A 64 4.66 -5.08 10.75
N PHE A 65 3.68 -4.21 10.77
CA PHE A 65 3.84 -2.81 11.13
C PHE A 65 3.13 -2.52 12.44
N LEU A 66 3.76 -1.72 13.27
CA LEU A 66 3.19 -1.25 14.52
C LEU A 66 3.03 0.27 14.44
N ASN A 67 1.79 0.72 14.45
CA ASN A 67 1.48 2.14 14.46
C ASN A 67 1.53 2.67 15.89
N LEU A 68 2.40 3.63 16.13
CA LEU A 68 2.42 4.37 17.38
C LEU A 68 1.35 5.48 17.35
N PRO A 69 0.84 5.89 18.52
CA PRO A 69 0.01 7.07 18.64
C PRO A 69 0.70 8.33 18.10
N GLU A 70 -0.08 9.33 17.73
CA GLU A 70 0.43 10.55 17.12
C GLU A 70 1.53 11.22 17.95
N ASN A 71 2.58 11.64 17.26
CA ASN A 71 3.74 12.36 17.78
C ASN A 71 4.56 11.61 18.85
N LEU A 72 4.42 10.30 18.95
CA LEU A 72 5.25 9.48 19.83
C LEU A 72 6.23 8.62 19.04
N ASP A 73 7.47 8.60 19.49
CA ASP A 73 8.43 7.56 19.14
C ASP A 73 8.38 6.40 20.17
N PRO A 74 9.00 5.24 19.90
CA PRO A 74 8.95 4.09 20.81
C PRO A 74 9.48 4.38 22.22
N ASP A 75 10.49 5.23 22.35
CA ASP A 75 11.10 5.59 23.63
C ASP A 75 10.17 6.52 24.45
N SER A 76 9.63 7.53 23.80
CA SER A 76 8.63 8.45 24.38
C SER A 76 7.36 7.72 24.79
N TYR A 77 6.89 6.78 23.97
CA TYR A 77 5.71 5.97 24.33
C TYR A 77 5.94 5.17 25.61
N ILE A 78 7.08 4.47 25.74
CA ILE A 78 7.38 3.69 26.94
C ILE A 78 7.56 4.59 28.17
N ASN A 79 8.22 5.73 28.02
CA ASN A 79 8.37 6.67 29.13
C ASN A 79 7.03 7.19 29.65
N GLN A 80 6.04 7.40 28.77
CA GLN A 80 4.71 7.91 29.14
C GLN A 80 3.74 6.83 29.59
N LYS A 81 3.74 5.68 28.94
CA LYS A 81 2.71 4.62 29.10
C LYS A 81 3.23 3.35 29.76
N GLY A 82 4.54 3.25 29.95
CA GLY A 82 5.19 2.09 30.54
C GLY A 82 5.44 0.94 29.57
N LYS A 83 6.38 0.07 29.96
CA LYS A 83 6.81 -1.11 29.18
C LYS A 83 5.66 -2.05 28.87
N GLU A 84 4.79 -2.32 29.82
CA GLU A 84 3.68 -3.27 29.67
C GLU A 84 2.69 -2.81 28.61
N SER A 85 2.39 -1.51 28.57
CA SER A 85 1.55 -0.92 27.53
C SER A 85 2.16 -1.08 26.14
N PHE A 86 3.48 -0.92 26.02
CA PHE A 86 4.17 -1.15 24.75
C PHE A 86 4.15 -2.62 24.33
N ILE A 87 4.28 -3.54 25.27
CA ILE A 87 4.16 -4.98 25.00
C ILE A 87 2.76 -5.33 24.51
N LYS A 88 1.71 -4.78 25.13
CA LYS A 88 0.32 -4.96 24.68
C LYS A 88 0.07 -4.33 23.31
N LEU A 89 0.72 -3.19 23.02
CA LEU A 89 0.58 -2.54 21.74
C LEU A 89 1.03 -3.43 20.57
N LYS A 90 2.00 -4.33 20.78
CA LYS A 90 2.43 -5.31 19.76
C LYS A 90 1.30 -6.23 19.28
N ASP A 91 0.26 -6.42 20.07
CA ASP A 91 -0.90 -7.23 19.68
C ASP A 91 -1.73 -6.54 18.59
N ASN A 92 -1.60 -5.22 18.48
CA ASN A 92 -2.24 -4.38 17.45
C ASN A 92 -1.40 -4.24 16.17
N LYS A 93 -0.35 -5.07 16.02
CA LYS A 93 0.43 -5.08 14.77
C LYS A 93 -0.42 -5.51 13.60
N ILE A 94 -0.22 -4.88 12.47
CA ILE A 94 -0.89 -5.19 11.20
C ILE A 94 0.08 -5.79 10.21
N ASP A 95 -0.37 -6.73 9.41
CA ASP A 95 0.45 -7.32 8.35
C ASP A 95 0.70 -6.33 7.21
N ILE A 96 1.72 -6.60 6.41
CA ILE A 96 2.17 -5.69 5.36
C ILE A 96 1.08 -5.42 4.30
N GLN A 97 0.27 -6.43 3.95
CA GLN A 97 -0.79 -6.23 2.96
C GLN A 97 -1.91 -5.33 3.51
N SER A 98 -2.31 -5.52 4.76
CA SER A 98 -3.29 -4.64 5.41
C SER A 98 -2.75 -3.23 5.58
N PHE A 99 -1.47 -3.09 5.95
CA PHE A 99 -0.82 -1.77 6.07
C PHE A 99 -0.80 -1.01 4.73
N ILE A 100 -0.44 -1.68 3.64
CA ILE A 100 -0.44 -1.09 2.28
C ILE A 100 -1.86 -0.69 1.88
N TRP A 101 -2.83 -1.58 2.11
CA TRP A 101 -4.23 -1.28 1.82
C TRP A 101 -4.69 -0.02 2.54
N ASP A 102 -4.53 0.03 3.87
CA ASP A 102 -4.99 1.13 4.69
C ASP A 102 -4.31 2.45 4.30
N SER A 103 -2.99 2.40 4.06
CA SER A 103 -2.22 3.57 3.64
C SER A 103 -2.66 4.13 2.28
N TYR A 104 -2.92 3.26 1.30
CA TYR A 104 -3.38 3.69 -0.01
C TYR A 104 -4.83 4.17 0.02
N TYR A 105 -5.66 3.51 0.82
CA TYR A 105 -7.09 3.79 0.90
C TYR A 105 -7.42 5.10 1.63
N GLN A 106 -6.56 5.55 2.55
CA GLN A 106 -6.71 6.84 3.22
C GLN A 106 -6.74 8.03 2.26
N GLU A 107 -6.08 7.91 1.10
CA GLU A 107 -6.00 8.97 0.09
C GLU A 107 -7.14 8.90 -0.94
N VAL A 108 -8.05 7.93 -0.82
CA VAL A 108 -9.09 7.66 -1.84
C VAL A 108 -10.33 8.51 -1.58
N ASP A 109 -10.71 9.30 -2.58
CA ASP A 109 -12.06 9.85 -2.65
C ASP A 109 -13.03 8.75 -3.16
N LYS A 110 -13.84 8.23 -2.24
CA LYS A 110 -14.77 7.13 -2.49
C LYS A 110 -15.89 7.48 -3.48
N ASN A 111 -16.18 8.77 -3.65
CA ASN A 111 -17.23 9.26 -4.55
C ASN A 111 -16.68 9.58 -5.95
N ASN A 112 -15.35 9.49 -6.13
CA ASN A 112 -14.71 9.79 -7.39
C ASN A 112 -14.24 8.50 -8.09
N PRO A 113 -14.87 8.08 -9.21
CA PRO A 113 -14.48 6.88 -9.95
C PRO A 113 -13.03 6.90 -10.45
N GLN A 114 -12.48 8.08 -10.74
CA GLN A 114 -11.10 8.22 -11.17
C GLN A 114 -10.14 7.93 -10.01
N SER A 115 -10.44 8.43 -8.80
CA SER A 115 -9.68 8.15 -7.59
C SER A 115 -9.66 6.65 -7.27
N LEU A 116 -10.81 5.99 -7.33
CA LEU A 116 -10.93 4.54 -7.17
C LEU A 116 -10.13 3.77 -8.23
N THR A 117 -10.16 4.23 -9.48
CA THR A 117 -9.40 3.60 -10.57
C THR A 117 -7.88 3.71 -10.35
N ILE A 118 -7.41 4.86 -9.89
CA ILE A 118 -5.98 5.06 -9.57
C ILE A 118 -5.57 4.16 -8.43
N PHE A 119 -6.37 4.10 -7.37
CA PHE A 119 -6.14 3.23 -6.23
C PHE A 119 -6.05 1.76 -6.65
N GLU A 120 -7.03 1.26 -7.42
CA GLU A 120 -7.03 -0.12 -7.89
C GLU A 120 -5.79 -0.43 -8.75
N LYS A 121 -5.40 0.48 -9.64
CA LYS A 121 -4.18 0.32 -10.46
C LYS A 121 -2.93 0.25 -9.58
N LYS A 122 -2.82 1.10 -8.57
CA LYS A 122 -1.67 1.14 -7.64
C LYS A 122 -1.55 -0.17 -6.87
N VAL A 123 -2.66 -0.67 -6.32
CA VAL A 123 -2.71 -1.94 -5.60
C VAL A 123 -2.34 -3.13 -6.51
N LYS A 124 -2.85 -3.17 -7.73
CA LYS A 124 -2.50 -4.23 -8.69
C LYS A 124 -1.03 -4.17 -9.08
N ALA A 125 -0.49 -2.98 -9.32
CA ALA A 125 0.90 -2.80 -9.72
C ALA A 125 1.86 -3.41 -8.69
N ILE A 126 1.69 -3.11 -7.40
CA ILE A 126 2.57 -3.64 -6.36
C ILE A 126 2.48 -5.16 -6.24
N CYS A 127 1.32 -5.77 -6.51
CA CYS A 127 1.18 -7.23 -6.53
C CYS A 127 1.96 -7.89 -7.66
N TYR A 128 2.03 -7.25 -8.83
CA TYR A 128 2.80 -7.76 -9.97
C TYR A 128 4.32 -7.71 -9.75
N GLU A 129 4.77 -6.81 -8.88
CA GLU A 129 6.19 -6.71 -8.49
C GLU A 129 6.64 -7.84 -7.55
N VAL A 130 5.71 -8.56 -6.90
CA VAL A 130 6.06 -9.66 -5.99
C VAL A 130 6.88 -10.72 -6.71
N LYS A 131 8.09 -11.01 -6.17
CA LYS A 131 9.05 -11.96 -6.76
C LYS A 131 8.48 -13.38 -6.85
N ASP A 132 7.83 -13.83 -5.78
CA ASP A 132 7.06 -15.09 -5.78
C ASP A 132 5.72 -14.89 -6.48
N LYS A 133 5.61 -15.42 -7.70
CA LYS A 133 4.43 -15.20 -8.57
C LYS A 133 3.16 -15.86 -8.05
N ILE A 134 3.29 -16.94 -7.29
CA ILE A 134 2.15 -17.61 -6.66
C ILE A 134 1.62 -16.74 -5.52
N LEU A 135 2.49 -16.27 -4.65
CA LEU A 135 2.13 -15.36 -3.56
C LEU A 135 1.55 -14.05 -4.10
N GLY A 136 2.18 -13.46 -5.13
CA GLY A 136 1.68 -12.26 -5.81
C GLY A 136 0.26 -12.42 -6.33
N LYS A 137 -0.08 -13.59 -6.91
CA LYS A 137 -1.45 -13.93 -7.32
C LYS A 137 -2.42 -13.93 -6.12
N TYR A 138 -2.02 -14.49 -4.99
CA TYR A 138 -2.89 -14.53 -3.80
C TYR A 138 -3.06 -13.15 -3.17
N PHE A 139 -2.03 -12.33 -3.12
CA PHE A 139 -2.16 -10.93 -2.72
C PHE A 139 -3.10 -10.15 -3.65
N LEU A 140 -2.98 -10.35 -4.97
CA LEU A 140 -3.87 -9.73 -5.93
C LEU A 140 -5.33 -10.13 -5.68
N ASN A 141 -5.60 -11.41 -5.46
CA ASN A 141 -6.95 -11.89 -5.16
C ASN A 141 -7.49 -11.29 -3.86
N TYR A 142 -6.68 -11.22 -2.81
CA TYR A 142 -7.03 -10.58 -1.54
C TYR A 142 -7.46 -9.12 -1.74
N PHE A 143 -6.69 -8.35 -2.48
CA PHE A 143 -7.01 -6.94 -2.74
C PHE A 143 -8.22 -6.77 -3.66
N ILE A 144 -8.37 -7.61 -4.69
CA ILE A 144 -9.54 -7.57 -5.57
C ILE A 144 -10.82 -7.87 -4.77
N GLN A 145 -10.78 -8.82 -3.85
CA GLN A 145 -11.92 -9.10 -2.99
C GLN A 145 -12.30 -7.86 -2.16
N LYS A 146 -11.34 -7.22 -1.52
CA LYS A 146 -11.58 -5.97 -0.76
C LYS A 146 -12.11 -4.84 -1.64
N ILE A 147 -11.62 -4.68 -2.87
CA ILE A 147 -12.13 -3.69 -3.82
C ILE A 147 -13.59 -3.97 -4.17
N ASN A 148 -13.94 -5.23 -4.41
CA ASN A 148 -15.31 -5.62 -4.73
C ASN A 148 -16.28 -5.39 -3.56
N GLU A 149 -15.82 -5.46 -2.33
CA GLU A 149 -16.61 -5.13 -1.14
C GLU A 149 -16.89 -3.61 -1.06
N LEU A 150 -15.97 -2.78 -1.52
CA LEU A 150 -16.15 -1.32 -1.56
C LEU A 150 -17.07 -0.86 -2.69
N THR A 151 -16.99 -1.52 -3.82
CA THR A 151 -17.77 -1.23 -5.02
C THR A 151 -18.55 -2.47 -5.39
N PRO A 152 -19.78 -2.66 -4.84
CA PRO A 152 -20.65 -3.75 -5.25
C PRO A 152 -20.75 -3.77 -6.76
N SER A 153 -20.35 -4.89 -7.38
CA SER A 153 -20.31 -5.01 -8.82
C SER A 153 -21.68 -4.64 -9.39
N VAL A 154 -21.76 -3.51 -10.06
CA VAL A 154 -22.84 -3.29 -11.00
C VAL A 154 -22.67 -4.41 -12.02
N ASN A 155 -23.51 -5.43 -11.97
CA ASN A 155 -23.59 -6.44 -13.02
C ASN A 155 -23.95 -5.68 -14.30
N PHE A 156 -22.95 -5.19 -15.01
CA PHE A 156 -23.08 -4.95 -16.41
C PHE A 156 -23.36 -6.33 -17.02
N LYS A 157 -24.62 -6.77 -16.98
CA LYS A 157 -25.09 -7.74 -17.97
C LYS A 157 -24.44 -7.29 -19.26
N LYS A 158 -23.71 -8.15 -19.94
CA LYS A 158 -23.21 -7.87 -21.30
C LYS A 158 -24.40 -7.41 -22.12
N SER A 159 -24.77 -6.14 -21.97
CA SER A 159 -25.64 -5.50 -22.90
C SER A 159 -24.84 -5.60 -24.18
N LYS A 160 -25.39 -6.32 -25.13
CA LYS A 160 -24.88 -6.42 -26.49
C LYS A 160 -24.23 -5.10 -26.80
N PHE A 161 -22.90 -5.04 -26.89
CA PHE A 161 -22.25 -3.95 -27.58
C PHE A 161 -22.88 -3.97 -28.98
N ILE A 162 -23.92 -3.17 -29.14
CA ILE A 162 -24.49 -2.89 -30.45
C ILE A 162 -23.28 -2.42 -31.23
N ASN A 163 -22.94 -3.19 -32.26
CA ASN A 163 -21.85 -2.89 -33.16
C ASN A 163 -22.14 -1.52 -33.81
N PHE A 164 -21.69 -0.44 -33.19
CA PHE A 164 -21.70 0.91 -33.75
C PHE A 164 -20.79 1.04 -34.99
N LYS A 165 -20.14 -0.06 -35.41
CA LYS A 165 -19.30 -0.12 -36.61
C LYS A 165 -20.08 -0.19 -37.91
N LYS A 166 -21.42 -0.17 -37.94
CA LYS A 166 -22.19 -0.37 -39.19
C LYS A 166 -23.08 0.79 -39.60
N GLN A 167 -22.91 1.98 -39.07
CA GLN A 167 -23.65 3.18 -39.58
C GLN A 167 -22.78 4.44 -39.59
N ILE A 168 -21.53 4.33 -40.00
CA ILE A 168 -20.83 5.51 -40.46
C ILE A 168 -20.90 5.46 -41.99
N ASN A 169 -21.85 6.22 -42.51
CA ASN A 169 -21.97 6.50 -43.93
C ASN A 169 -20.68 7.18 -44.40
N PRO A 170 -20.01 6.73 -45.49
CA PRO A 170 -18.69 7.27 -45.91
C PRO A 170 -18.75 8.64 -46.59
N LEU A 171 -19.83 9.40 -46.48
CA LEU A 171 -20.04 10.64 -47.25
C LEU A 171 -20.16 11.91 -46.38
N GLN A 172 -19.48 11.97 -45.25
CA GLN A 172 -19.24 13.26 -44.59
C GLN A 172 -17.80 13.35 -44.11
N GLN A 173 -16.87 13.41 -45.05
CA GLN A 173 -15.60 14.08 -44.83
C GLN A 173 -15.85 15.60 -44.89
N THR A 174 -16.37 16.17 -43.88
CA THR A 174 -16.22 17.60 -43.64
C THR A 174 -14.91 17.81 -42.90
N LYS A 175 -14.01 18.47 -43.57
CA LYS A 175 -12.91 19.25 -43.02
C LYS A 175 -13.45 20.07 -41.86
N ASP A 176 -12.93 19.85 -40.66
CA ASP A 176 -13.04 20.78 -39.55
C ASP A 176 -12.45 20.08 -38.33
N ILE A 177 -11.54 20.57 -37.71
CA ILE A 177 -10.99 21.82 -37.18
C ILE A 177 -9.93 21.38 -36.17
N ARG A 178 -8.69 21.68 -36.51
CA ARG A 178 -7.62 21.66 -35.54
C ARG A 178 -7.72 22.96 -34.74
N ILE A 179 -8.27 22.91 -33.54
CA ILE A 179 -8.11 24.02 -32.59
C ILE A 179 -6.95 23.63 -31.66
N PHE A 180 -5.75 24.03 -32.03
CA PHE A 180 -4.64 24.12 -31.11
C PHE A 180 -4.66 25.50 -30.48
N TYR A 181 -5.06 25.64 -29.22
CA TYR A 181 -4.73 26.81 -28.45
C TYR A 181 -3.38 26.57 -27.76
N SER A 182 -2.36 27.18 -28.31
CA SER A 182 -1.12 27.42 -27.57
C SER A 182 -1.32 28.64 -26.69
N PHE A 183 -1.28 28.47 -25.40
CA PHE A 183 -1.02 29.59 -24.50
C PHE A 183 0.48 29.65 -24.27
N SER A 184 1.12 30.60 -24.96
CA SER A 184 2.43 31.10 -24.55
C SER A 184 2.22 32.35 -23.68
N SER A 185 2.95 32.35 -22.58
CA SER A 185 3.51 33.52 -21.86
C SER A 185 2.55 34.53 -21.25
N PHE A 186 2.51 34.58 -19.91
CA PHE A 186 3.19 35.66 -19.15
C PHE A 186 3.49 35.15 -17.75
#